data_3d73d9246954634cf94b1427260dc038
#
_entry.id   3d73d9246954634cf94b1427260dc038
#
_cell.length_a   1.000
_cell.length_b   1.000
_cell.length_c   1.000
_cell.angle_alpha   90.00
_cell.angle_beta   90.00
_cell.angle_gamma   90.00
#
_symmetry.space_group_name_H-M   'P 1'
#
loop_
_entity.id
_entity.type
_entity.pdbx_description
1 polymer ?
#
loop_
_entity_poly.entity_id
_entity_poly.type
_entity_poly.pdbx_seq_one_letter_code
_entity_poly.pdbx_strand_id
1 'polypeptide(L)'
;MNNIWRTTLWKKRTDIDFEKVQSGLELCTDKQLDESLRAECRKFAVFLRHEYVFPVRVYVSIKEKKHADKKPVISELNIENNKSGLCSVIKISIKNSEQLLHKKGEAKVKNMILEGIARELTNYFQWLNQYSITEDFLVGHIEAVLLDYEDVREKVGKKYSWHLWSSQDWENLIEPEEENLPMGIRLLIDKEVDTELREACKKFVRYLRKSYVFPIRVLIHLKKHPRILASDGEEVLGLFVDYYDYRVSPDAWIATGDYSDLKEKYGKDNAEWGIFRVIAHELSHYFQWINDVELTPRGKEWQASWYARKVIEEYLDYLEEIEEE
;
A
#
# COMPACT_ATOMS: atom_id res chain seq x y z
N MET A 1 -3.38 -22.23 14.83
CA MET A 1 -2.04 -21.71 15.24
C MET A 1 -2.08 -20.19 15.11
N ASN A 2 -1.61 -19.46 16.13
CA ASN A 2 -1.51 -18.00 15.95
C ASN A 2 -0.40 -17.71 14.93
N ASN A 3 -0.77 -17.16 13.79
CA ASN A 3 0.17 -16.80 12.72
C ASN A 3 1.00 -15.59 13.20
N ILE A 4 2.31 -15.79 13.43
CA ILE A 4 3.22 -14.75 13.92
C ILE A 4 3.29 -13.55 12.96
N TRP A 5 3.03 -13.76 11.68
CA TRP A 5 3.03 -12.72 10.64
C TRP A 5 1.81 -11.80 10.73
N ARG A 6 0.72 -12.25 11.39
CA ARG A 6 -0.51 -11.47 11.64
C ARG A 6 -0.62 -10.97 13.08
N THR A 7 0.38 -11.27 13.91
CA THR A 7 0.42 -10.82 15.31
C THR A 7 0.77 -9.33 15.39
N THR A 8 0.06 -8.61 16.26
CA THR A 8 0.22 -7.15 16.47
C THR A 8 0.88 -6.79 17.80
N LEU A 9 1.64 -7.72 18.42
CA LEU A 9 2.35 -7.46 19.68
C LEU A 9 3.34 -6.30 19.57
N TRP A 10 3.88 -6.04 18.39
CA TRP A 10 4.73 -4.89 18.10
C TRP A 10 4.09 -3.53 18.46
N LYS A 11 2.75 -3.43 18.42
CA LYS A 11 2.03 -2.20 18.87
C LYS A 11 2.30 -1.83 20.32
N LYS A 12 2.77 -2.79 21.14
CA LYS A 12 3.10 -2.58 22.57
C LYS A 12 4.58 -2.22 22.78
N ARG A 13 5.39 -2.19 21.73
CA ARG A 13 6.81 -1.83 21.85
C ARG A 13 6.98 -0.34 22.11
N THR A 14 7.82 0.00 23.07
CA THR A 14 8.16 1.38 23.45
C THR A 14 9.56 1.79 23.00
N ASP A 15 10.35 0.83 22.53
CA ASP A 15 11.73 1.02 22.07
C ASP A 15 11.82 1.40 20.58
N ILE A 16 10.70 1.34 19.86
CA ILE A 16 10.58 1.77 18.45
C ILE A 16 9.53 2.87 18.36
N ASP A 17 9.93 4.01 17.83
CA ASP A 17 9.01 5.09 17.48
C ASP A 17 8.44 4.84 16.07
N PHE A 18 7.30 4.16 16.01
CA PHE A 18 6.64 3.78 14.75
C PHE A 18 6.14 4.97 13.93
N GLU A 19 6.04 6.15 14.51
CA GLU A 19 5.69 7.37 13.77
C GLU A 19 6.89 7.88 12.92
N LYS A 20 8.10 7.62 13.38
CA LYS A 20 9.34 8.09 12.71
C LYS A 20 9.99 7.07 11.78
N VAL A 21 9.64 5.78 11.89
CA VAL A 21 10.22 4.76 11.01
C VAL A 21 9.43 4.61 9.72
N GLN A 22 10.12 4.25 8.64
CA GLN A 22 9.46 3.88 7.39
C GLN A 22 8.83 2.50 7.53
N SER A 23 7.70 2.29 6.87
CA SER A 23 6.98 1.01 6.82
C SER A 23 7.01 0.39 5.43
N GLY A 24 6.54 -0.86 5.32
CA GLY A 24 6.37 -1.57 4.06
C GLY A 24 7.53 -2.47 3.68
N LEU A 25 7.35 -3.24 2.60
CA LEU A 25 8.33 -4.17 2.04
C LEU A 25 8.77 -3.69 0.65
N GLU A 26 10.08 -3.64 0.41
CA GLU A 26 10.69 -3.29 -0.86
C GLU A 26 11.54 -4.43 -1.39
N LEU A 27 11.37 -4.79 -2.66
CA LEU A 27 12.14 -5.84 -3.32
C LEU A 27 13.11 -5.24 -4.34
N CYS A 28 14.38 -5.60 -4.21
CA CYS A 28 15.43 -5.31 -5.17
C CYS A 28 16.03 -6.61 -5.70
N THR A 29 15.96 -6.83 -7.01
CA THR A 29 16.53 -8.02 -7.66
C THR A 29 17.69 -7.64 -8.57
N ASP A 30 18.74 -8.45 -8.59
CA ASP A 30 19.87 -8.29 -9.51
C ASP A 30 19.38 -8.43 -10.96
N LYS A 31 19.87 -7.57 -11.85
CA LYS A 31 19.56 -7.64 -13.29
C LYS A 31 20.14 -8.89 -13.95
N GLN A 32 21.19 -9.48 -13.38
CA GLN A 32 21.82 -10.70 -13.86
C GLN A 32 21.04 -11.97 -13.51
N LEU A 33 20.12 -11.88 -12.54
CA LEU A 33 19.25 -13.00 -12.18
C LEU A 33 18.27 -13.29 -13.33
N ASP A 34 18.02 -14.55 -13.59
CA ASP A 34 17.06 -15.02 -14.60
C ASP A 34 15.70 -14.31 -14.46
N GLU A 35 15.09 -13.94 -15.61
CA GLU A 35 13.84 -13.15 -15.61
C GLU A 35 12.67 -13.91 -14.97
N SER A 36 12.58 -15.23 -15.15
CA SER A 36 11.51 -16.03 -14.55
C SER A 36 11.60 -16.03 -13.01
N LEU A 37 12.82 -16.04 -12.48
CA LEU A 37 13.07 -15.92 -11.04
C LEU A 37 12.73 -14.52 -10.53
N ARG A 38 13.12 -13.48 -11.28
CA ARG A 38 12.78 -12.09 -10.94
C ARG A 38 11.27 -11.85 -10.94
N ALA A 39 10.58 -12.36 -11.96
CA ALA A 39 9.14 -12.26 -12.09
C ALA A 39 8.41 -12.95 -10.91
N GLU A 40 8.87 -14.16 -10.54
CA GLU A 40 8.32 -14.88 -9.40
C GLU A 40 8.51 -14.15 -8.07
N CYS A 41 9.72 -13.64 -7.82
CA CYS A 41 10.00 -12.86 -6.62
C CYS A 41 9.15 -11.57 -6.54
N ARG A 42 8.89 -10.91 -7.68
CA ARG A 42 7.98 -9.75 -7.76
C ARG A 42 6.55 -10.14 -7.40
N LYS A 43 6.03 -11.24 -7.95
CA LYS A 43 4.69 -11.76 -7.59
C LYS A 43 4.60 -12.05 -6.09
N PHE A 44 5.58 -12.74 -5.55
CA PHE A 44 5.61 -13.05 -4.13
C PHE A 44 5.67 -11.79 -3.25
N ALA A 45 6.46 -10.78 -3.63
CA ALA A 45 6.50 -9.51 -2.92
C ALA A 45 5.16 -8.74 -2.99
N VAL A 46 4.43 -8.84 -4.10
CA VAL A 46 3.07 -8.28 -4.22
C VAL A 46 2.13 -8.98 -3.27
N PHE A 47 2.11 -10.32 -3.27
CA PHE A 47 1.34 -11.12 -2.31
C PHE A 47 1.64 -10.74 -0.86
N LEU A 48 2.92 -10.68 -0.49
CA LEU A 48 3.34 -10.34 0.88
C LEU A 48 2.87 -8.96 1.32
N ARG A 49 2.93 -7.96 0.44
CA ARG A 49 2.45 -6.61 0.74
C ARG A 49 0.94 -6.54 0.92
N HIS A 50 0.22 -7.43 0.27
CA HIS A 50 -1.22 -7.54 0.38
C HIS A 50 -1.64 -8.22 1.70
N GLU A 51 -1.01 -9.34 2.00
CA GLU A 51 -1.44 -10.21 3.11
C GLU A 51 -0.88 -9.79 4.48
N TYR A 52 0.21 -8.99 4.52
CA TYR A 52 0.93 -8.74 5.76
C TYR A 52 1.35 -7.28 5.94
N VAL A 53 1.28 -6.82 7.19
CA VAL A 53 1.70 -5.47 7.60
C VAL A 53 3.18 -5.48 7.97
N PHE A 54 3.93 -4.55 7.40
CA PHE A 54 5.35 -4.34 7.68
C PHE A 54 5.56 -2.98 8.35
N PRO A 55 5.38 -2.86 9.68
CA PRO A 55 5.45 -1.57 10.39
C PRO A 55 6.85 -0.97 10.44
N VAL A 56 7.88 -1.78 10.27
CA VAL A 56 9.26 -1.32 10.02
C VAL A 56 9.65 -1.74 8.61
N ARG A 57 10.28 -0.83 7.86
CA ARG A 57 10.67 -1.07 6.47
C ARG A 57 11.54 -2.32 6.34
N VAL A 58 11.15 -3.21 5.42
CA VAL A 58 11.91 -4.40 5.05
C VAL A 58 12.42 -4.25 3.62
N TYR A 59 13.73 -4.30 3.45
CA TYR A 59 14.38 -4.37 2.14
C TYR A 59 14.78 -5.81 1.85
N VAL A 60 14.21 -6.41 0.80
CA VAL A 60 14.59 -7.75 0.31
C VAL A 60 15.51 -7.56 -0.89
N SER A 61 16.78 -7.93 -0.75
CA SER A 61 17.78 -7.85 -1.82
C SER A 61 18.17 -9.25 -2.29
N ILE A 62 17.92 -9.56 -3.56
CA ILE A 62 18.24 -10.84 -4.17
C ILE A 62 19.36 -10.63 -5.18
N LYS A 63 20.52 -11.27 -4.94
CA LYS A 63 21.70 -11.10 -5.77
C LYS A 63 22.32 -12.42 -6.17
N GLU A 64 22.82 -12.49 -7.38
CA GLU A 64 23.71 -13.57 -7.79
C GLU A 64 25.12 -13.30 -7.23
N LYS A 65 25.66 -14.25 -6.45
CA LYS A 65 26.98 -14.15 -5.86
C LYS A 65 27.76 -15.44 -6.00
N LYS A 66 29.05 -15.32 -6.31
CA LYS A 66 30.02 -16.40 -6.15
C LYS A 66 30.34 -16.50 -4.66
N HIS A 67 29.85 -17.54 -3.98
CA HIS A 67 30.20 -17.82 -2.59
C HIS A 67 30.75 -19.26 -2.44
N ALA A 68 31.54 -19.45 -1.40
CA ALA A 68 32.23 -20.73 -1.15
C ALA A 68 31.33 -21.79 -0.53
N ASP A 69 30.18 -21.40 -0.02
CA ASP A 69 29.26 -22.32 0.67
C ASP A 69 28.69 -23.39 -0.25
N LYS A 70 28.42 -24.55 0.34
CA LYS A 70 27.78 -25.67 -0.35
C LYS A 70 26.29 -25.42 -0.66
N LYS A 71 25.65 -24.52 0.08
CA LYS A 71 24.24 -24.18 -0.12
C LYS A 71 24.07 -23.34 -1.38
N PRO A 72 23.14 -23.68 -2.27
CA PRO A 72 22.91 -22.95 -3.51
C PRO A 72 22.20 -21.59 -3.30
N VAL A 73 21.42 -21.48 -2.23
CA VAL A 73 20.75 -20.24 -1.80
C VAL A 73 21.08 -20.03 -0.32
N ILE A 74 21.48 -18.81 0.01
CA ILE A 74 21.76 -18.37 1.38
C ILE A 74 20.89 -17.15 1.65
N SER A 75 20.25 -17.12 2.82
CA SER A 75 19.47 -15.99 3.30
C SER A 75 20.04 -15.49 4.63
N GLU A 76 19.94 -14.20 4.85
CA GLU A 76 20.32 -13.54 6.12
C GLU A 76 19.43 -12.33 6.36
N LEU A 77 19.06 -12.09 7.61
CA LEU A 77 18.36 -10.90 8.09
C LEU A 77 19.33 -10.03 8.91
N ASN A 78 19.36 -8.75 8.60
CA ASN A 78 20.06 -7.73 9.37
C ASN A 78 19.08 -6.63 9.79
N ILE A 79 19.12 -6.23 11.04
CA ILE A 79 18.39 -5.06 11.54
C ILE A 79 19.39 -3.92 11.59
N GLU A 80 19.11 -2.86 10.85
CA GLU A 80 20.03 -1.74 10.65
C GLU A 80 19.36 -0.41 11.04
N ASN A 81 20.15 0.51 11.54
CA ASN A 81 19.72 1.90 11.72
C ASN A 81 20.57 2.77 10.79
N ASN A 82 19.97 3.20 9.69
CA ASN A 82 20.63 3.98 8.66
C ASN A 82 20.12 5.45 8.64
N LYS A 83 20.53 6.24 7.64
CA LYS A 83 20.11 7.64 7.48
C LYS A 83 18.58 7.81 7.34
N SER A 84 17.89 6.78 6.91
CA SER A 84 16.43 6.75 6.76
C SER A 84 15.71 6.20 8.00
N GLY A 85 16.44 5.91 9.08
CA GLY A 85 15.96 5.34 10.33
C GLY A 85 16.12 3.82 10.41
N LEU A 86 15.40 3.22 11.36
CA LEU A 86 15.41 1.77 11.59
C LEU A 86 14.79 1.02 10.41
N CYS A 87 15.48 0.01 9.92
CA CYS A 87 14.99 -0.86 8.85
C CYS A 87 15.54 -2.28 9.01
N SER A 88 14.93 -3.21 8.30
CA SER A 88 15.37 -4.60 8.20
C SER A 88 15.85 -4.88 6.78
N VAL A 89 16.99 -5.55 6.65
CA VAL A 89 17.57 -5.90 5.35
C VAL A 89 17.69 -7.41 5.25
N ILE A 90 16.93 -7.99 4.36
CA ILE A 90 16.99 -9.42 4.00
C ILE A 90 17.85 -9.55 2.76
N LYS A 91 18.93 -10.30 2.84
CA LYS A 91 19.83 -10.59 1.72
C LYS A 91 19.70 -12.04 1.30
N ILE A 92 19.31 -12.26 0.05
CA ILE A 92 19.26 -13.58 -0.57
C ILE A 92 20.40 -13.65 -1.59
N SER A 93 21.32 -14.58 -1.39
CA SER A 93 22.45 -14.85 -2.29
C SER A 93 22.24 -16.16 -3.02
N ILE A 94 22.28 -16.14 -4.35
CA ILE A 94 22.07 -17.29 -5.22
C ILE A 94 23.38 -17.59 -5.94
N LYS A 95 23.79 -18.85 -5.94
CA LYS A 95 25.02 -19.29 -6.60
C LYS A 95 24.73 -19.78 -8.00
N ASN A 96 25.18 -19.05 -9.02
CA ASN A 96 25.05 -19.40 -10.43
C ASN A 96 23.62 -19.88 -10.78
N SER A 97 22.71 -18.93 -10.90
CA SER A 97 21.27 -19.16 -11.10
C SER A 97 20.99 -20.00 -12.34
N GLU A 98 21.71 -19.81 -13.43
CA GLU A 98 21.55 -20.54 -14.68
C GLU A 98 21.91 -22.04 -14.52
N GLN A 99 23.06 -22.33 -13.93
CA GLN A 99 23.43 -23.73 -13.63
C GLN A 99 22.45 -24.38 -12.65
N LEU A 100 21.95 -23.61 -11.68
CA LEU A 100 21.02 -24.11 -10.69
C LEU A 100 19.67 -24.45 -11.32
N LEU A 101 19.17 -23.61 -12.21
CA LEU A 101 17.96 -23.87 -13.01
C LEU A 101 18.11 -25.12 -13.85
N HIS A 102 19.24 -25.27 -14.58
CA HIS A 102 19.49 -26.45 -15.39
C HIS A 102 19.56 -27.73 -14.55
N LYS A 103 20.21 -27.68 -13.37
CA LYS A 103 20.45 -28.87 -12.50
C LYS A 103 19.23 -29.28 -11.70
N LYS A 104 18.45 -28.33 -11.18
CA LYS A 104 17.37 -28.59 -10.22
C LYS A 104 15.96 -28.37 -10.77
N GLY A 105 15.84 -27.72 -11.92
CA GLY A 105 14.58 -27.29 -12.49
C GLY A 105 14.06 -25.98 -11.89
N GLU A 106 13.32 -25.25 -12.71
CA GLU A 106 12.85 -23.89 -12.39
C GLU A 106 11.96 -23.82 -11.15
N ALA A 107 10.95 -24.71 -11.03
CA ALA A 107 10.04 -24.72 -9.90
C ALA A 107 10.79 -24.89 -8.57
N LYS A 108 11.78 -25.80 -8.51
CA LYS A 108 12.54 -26.05 -7.31
C LYS A 108 13.43 -24.87 -6.92
N VAL A 109 14.03 -24.18 -7.90
CA VAL A 109 14.86 -23.00 -7.64
C VAL A 109 14.00 -21.84 -7.15
N LYS A 110 12.82 -21.61 -7.75
CA LYS A 110 11.84 -20.64 -7.28
C LYS A 110 11.49 -20.89 -5.82
N ASN A 111 11.07 -22.09 -5.48
CA ASN A 111 10.71 -22.44 -4.09
C ASN A 111 11.86 -22.21 -3.11
N MET A 112 13.10 -22.58 -3.45
CA MET A 112 14.26 -22.33 -2.58
C MET A 112 14.47 -20.83 -2.28
N ILE A 113 14.22 -19.97 -3.24
CA ILE A 113 14.32 -18.51 -3.05
C ILE A 113 13.17 -18.01 -2.17
N LEU A 114 11.94 -18.43 -2.46
CA LEU A 114 10.76 -18.02 -1.69
C LEU A 114 10.83 -18.51 -0.25
N GLU A 115 11.30 -19.75 -0.02
CA GLU A 115 11.58 -20.28 1.33
C GLU A 115 12.62 -19.43 2.07
N GLY A 116 13.68 -19.00 1.39
CA GLY A 116 14.69 -18.10 1.96
C GLY A 116 14.08 -16.77 2.38
N ILE A 117 13.25 -16.16 1.54
CA ILE A 117 12.55 -14.90 1.85
C ILE A 117 11.60 -15.12 3.05
N ALA A 118 10.74 -16.16 3.00
CA ALA A 118 9.77 -16.45 4.04
C ALA A 118 10.44 -16.75 5.39
N ARG A 119 11.58 -17.47 5.40
CA ARG A 119 12.37 -17.73 6.60
C ARG A 119 12.83 -16.44 7.27
N GLU A 120 13.43 -15.55 6.50
CA GLU A 120 13.97 -14.31 7.06
C GLU A 120 12.85 -13.33 7.44
N LEU A 121 11.71 -13.36 6.76
CA LEU A 121 10.53 -12.61 7.19
C LEU A 121 9.94 -13.19 8.48
N THR A 122 9.96 -14.49 8.68
CA THR A 122 9.57 -15.09 9.97
C THR A 122 10.49 -14.61 11.09
N ASN A 123 11.81 -14.55 10.86
CA ASN A 123 12.78 -13.99 11.80
C ASN A 123 12.52 -12.49 12.06
N TYR A 124 12.16 -11.73 11.02
CA TYR A 124 11.73 -10.32 11.16
C TYR A 124 10.51 -10.18 12.08
N PHE A 125 9.47 -10.98 11.89
CA PHE A 125 8.27 -10.94 12.73
C PHE A 125 8.53 -11.42 14.15
N GLN A 126 9.47 -12.36 14.37
CA GLN A 126 9.93 -12.72 15.71
C GLN A 126 10.59 -11.54 16.42
N TRP A 127 11.52 -10.87 15.73
CA TRP A 127 12.18 -9.69 16.25
C TRP A 127 11.18 -8.56 16.52
N LEU A 128 10.30 -8.29 15.55
CA LEU A 128 9.31 -7.24 15.62
C LEU A 128 8.35 -7.42 16.81
N ASN A 129 7.87 -8.63 17.04
CA ASN A 129 6.92 -8.96 18.10
C ASN A 129 7.60 -9.37 19.42
N GLN A 130 8.95 -9.37 19.49
CA GLN A 130 9.72 -9.87 20.66
C GLN A 130 9.29 -11.28 21.08
N TYR A 131 9.04 -12.14 20.12
CA TYR A 131 8.50 -13.47 20.34
C TYR A 131 9.38 -14.50 19.64
N SER A 132 9.91 -15.47 20.41
CA SER A 132 10.72 -16.58 19.86
C SER A 132 9.86 -17.80 19.60
N ILE A 133 10.07 -18.43 18.46
CA ILE A 133 9.43 -19.70 18.10
C ILE A 133 10.50 -20.79 17.94
N THR A 134 10.11 -22.04 18.12
CA THR A 134 10.99 -23.19 17.85
C THR A 134 11.19 -23.40 16.35
N GLU A 135 12.23 -24.14 15.95
CA GLU A 135 12.50 -24.42 14.53
C GLU A 135 11.33 -25.13 13.84
N ASP A 136 10.64 -26.03 14.54
CA ASP A 136 9.46 -26.74 13.99
C ASP A 136 8.31 -25.76 13.70
N PHE A 137 8.07 -24.77 14.57
CA PHE A 137 7.09 -23.71 14.33
C PHE A 137 7.53 -22.78 13.22
N LEU A 138 8.82 -22.47 13.12
CA LEU A 138 9.38 -21.67 12.03
C LEU A 138 9.10 -22.34 10.67
N VAL A 139 9.41 -23.63 10.55
CA VAL A 139 9.16 -24.41 9.32
C VAL A 139 7.66 -24.40 8.99
N GLY A 140 6.80 -24.67 9.98
CA GLY A 140 5.34 -24.65 9.78
C GLY A 140 4.80 -23.30 9.31
N HIS A 141 5.35 -22.18 9.79
CA HIS A 141 4.97 -20.84 9.30
C HIS A 141 5.45 -20.58 7.88
N ILE A 142 6.66 -21.00 7.51
CA ILE A 142 7.17 -20.88 6.14
C ILE A 142 6.28 -21.68 5.19
N GLU A 143 5.98 -22.93 5.51
CA GLU A 143 5.10 -23.78 4.70
C GLU A 143 3.71 -23.19 4.54
N ALA A 144 3.11 -22.68 5.61
CA ALA A 144 1.78 -22.05 5.55
C ALA A 144 1.76 -20.82 4.61
N VAL A 145 2.76 -19.93 4.71
CA VAL A 145 2.84 -18.74 3.84
C VAL A 145 3.07 -19.14 2.39
N LEU A 146 3.86 -20.16 2.12
CA LEU A 146 4.10 -20.62 0.75
C LEU A 146 2.87 -21.32 0.17
N LEU A 147 2.10 -22.06 0.97
CA LEU A 147 0.81 -22.63 0.56
C LEU A 147 -0.21 -21.53 0.26
N ASP A 148 -0.36 -20.57 1.17
CA ASP A 148 -1.24 -19.40 0.93
C ASP A 148 -0.87 -18.68 -0.37
N TYR A 149 0.44 -18.52 -0.66
CA TYR A 149 0.90 -17.95 -1.92
C TYR A 149 0.57 -18.82 -3.13
N GLU A 150 0.81 -20.13 -3.07
CA GLU A 150 0.55 -21.04 -4.18
C GLU A 150 -0.94 -21.04 -4.58
N ASP A 151 -1.85 -20.96 -3.60
CA ASP A 151 -3.30 -20.87 -3.83
C ASP A 151 -3.71 -19.61 -4.60
N VAL A 152 -2.95 -18.53 -4.47
CA VAL A 152 -3.26 -17.24 -5.13
C VAL A 152 -2.31 -16.89 -6.27
N ARG A 153 -1.21 -17.62 -6.46
CA ARG A 153 -0.08 -17.33 -7.36
C ARG A 153 -0.51 -17.01 -8.79
N GLU A 154 -1.45 -17.78 -9.35
CA GLU A 154 -1.96 -17.55 -10.71
C GLU A 154 -2.85 -16.29 -10.81
N LYS A 155 -3.38 -15.85 -9.68
CA LYS A 155 -4.21 -14.65 -9.56
C LYS A 155 -3.35 -13.41 -9.33
N VAL A 156 -2.15 -13.58 -8.75
CA VAL A 156 -1.18 -12.50 -8.54
C VAL A 156 -0.66 -12.03 -9.89
N GLY A 157 -1.07 -10.84 -10.33
CA GLY A 157 -0.71 -10.24 -11.62
C GLY A 157 -1.86 -10.03 -12.58
N LYS A 158 -3.00 -10.74 -12.39
CA LYS A 158 -4.23 -10.47 -13.17
C LYS A 158 -5.36 -9.84 -12.34
N LYS A 159 -5.33 -10.04 -11.02
CA LYS A 159 -6.33 -9.52 -10.07
C LYS A 159 -5.71 -8.81 -8.85
N TYR A 160 -4.43 -9.04 -8.59
CA TYR A 160 -3.63 -8.35 -7.57
C TYR A 160 -2.87 -7.13 -8.13
N SER A 161 -3.48 -6.39 -9.03
CA SER A 161 -3.32 -4.97 -8.91
C SER A 161 -4.15 -4.57 -7.69
N TRP A 162 -3.73 -5.02 -6.46
CA TRP A 162 -4.40 -4.58 -5.25
C TRP A 162 -4.43 -3.07 -5.30
N HIS A 163 -5.59 -2.58 -5.57
CA HIS A 163 -5.86 -1.18 -5.52
C HIS A 163 -6.66 -1.00 -4.26
N LEU A 164 -6.12 -0.32 -3.27
CA LEU A 164 -6.81 -0.02 -2.01
C LEU A 164 -8.28 0.37 -2.25
N TRP A 165 -8.52 1.13 -3.31
CA TRP A 165 -9.83 1.61 -3.72
C TRP A 165 -10.75 0.54 -4.34
N SER A 166 -10.20 -0.63 -4.67
CA SER A 166 -10.95 -1.79 -5.18
C SER A 166 -10.98 -2.96 -4.19
N SER A 167 -10.43 -2.78 -2.97
CA SER A 167 -10.54 -3.76 -1.90
C SER A 167 -12.01 -3.88 -1.46
N GLN A 168 -12.42 -5.10 -1.15
CA GLN A 168 -13.73 -5.45 -0.63
C GLN A 168 -13.66 -6.01 0.79
N ASP A 169 -12.54 -5.79 1.50
CA ASP A 169 -12.35 -6.26 2.87
C ASP A 169 -13.41 -5.69 3.82
N TRP A 170 -13.95 -4.50 3.49
CA TRP A 170 -15.06 -3.86 4.19
C TRP A 170 -16.34 -4.70 4.22
N GLU A 171 -16.56 -5.63 3.28
CA GLU A 171 -17.73 -6.51 3.28
C GLU A 171 -17.79 -7.40 4.53
N ASN A 172 -16.65 -7.65 5.16
CA ASN A 172 -16.54 -8.41 6.40
C ASN A 172 -16.64 -7.54 7.65
N LEU A 173 -16.61 -6.21 7.51
CA LEU A 173 -16.55 -5.25 8.62
C LEU A 173 -17.89 -4.53 8.84
N ILE A 174 -18.73 -4.46 7.81
CA ILE A 174 -20.07 -3.86 7.91
C ILE A 174 -21.06 -4.94 8.33
N GLU A 175 -21.67 -4.77 9.50
CA GLU A 175 -22.70 -5.70 10.01
C GLU A 175 -23.93 -5.71 9.09
N PRO A 176 -24.61 -6.87 8.93
CA PRO A 176 -25.81 -6.99 8.07
C PRO A 176 -26.93 -6.01 8.42
N GLU A 177 -27.00 -5.56 9.67
CA GLU A 177 -27.98 -4.57 10.15
C GLU A 177 -27.71 -3.16 9.58
N GLU A 178 -26.56 -2.93 8.97
CA GLU A 178 -26.10 -1.69 8.36
C GLU A 178 -26.26 -1.68 6.83
N GLU A 179 -26.88 -2.71 6.23
CA GLU A 179 -27.07 -2.85 4.77
C GLU A 179 -27.79 -1.68 4.07
N ASN A 180 -28.44 -0.79 4.81
CA ASN A 180 -29.16 0.36 4.28
C ASN A 180 -28.39 1.70 4.42
N LEU A 181 -27.09 1.66 4.66
CA LEU A 181 -26.29 2.88 4.74
C LEU A 181 -26.25 3.63 3.41
N PRO A 182 -26.28 4.97 3.43
CA PRO A 182 -26.11 5.74 2.21
C PRO A 182 -24.75 5.47 1.57
N MET A 183 -24.71 5.10 0.31
CA MET A 183 -23.51 4.80 -0.45
C MET A 183 -23.04 5.97 -1.34
N GLY A 184 -21.80 5.88 -1.83
CA GLY A 184 -21.26 6.73 -2.88
C GLY A 184 -20.56 7.99 -2.38
N ILE A 185 -20.34 8.92 -3.28
CA ILE A 185 -19.68 10.21 -3.02
C ILE A 185 -20.71 11.33 -3.13
N ARG A 186 -20.70 12.28 -2.19
CA ARG A 186 -21.42 13.56 -2.32
C ARG A 186 -20.42 14.70 -2.32
N LEU A 187 -20.45 15.50 -3.39
CA LEU A 187 -19.61 16.70 -3.53
C LEU A 187 -20.36 17.92 -3.05
N LEU A 188 -19.81 18.64 -2.10
CA LEU A 188 -20.30 19.88 -1.50
C LEU A 188 -19.28 20.97 -1.82
N ILE A 189 -19.72 22.07 -2.42
CA ILE A 189 -18.82 23.10 -2.95
C ILE A 189 -19.22 24.47 -2.38
N ASP A 190 -18.29 25.15 -1.74
CA ASP A 190 -18.48 26.54 -1.29
C ASP A 190 -18.77 27.46 -2.49
N LYS A 191 -19.62 28.46 -2.29
CA LYS A 191 -20.07 29.34 -3.38
C LYS A 191 -18.95 30.13 -4.04
N GLU A 192 -17.88 30.39 -3.34
CA GLU A 192 -16.75 31.19 -3.77
C GLU A 192 -15.62 30.36 -4.42
N VAL A 193 -15.75 29.05 -4.54
CA VAL A 193 -14.82 28.22 -5.30
C VAL A 193 -14.92 28.57 -6.78
N ASP A 194 -13.78 28.65 -7.46
CA ASP A 194 -13.69 28.97 -8.88
C ASP A 194 -14.64 28.12 -9.75
N THR A 195 -15.30 28.72 -10.73
CA THR A 195 -16.33 28.02 -11.52
C THR A 195 -15.76 26.93 -12.43
N GLU A 196 -14.57 27.15 -13.01
CA GLU A 196 -13.92 26.15 -13.86
C GLU A 196 -13.48 24.97 -13.02
N LEU A 197 -12.86 25.24 -11.86
CA LEU A 197 -12.48 24.19 -10.91
C LEU A 197 -13.68 23.38 -10.43
N ARG A 198 -14.83 24.02 -10.18
CA ARG A 198 -16.08 23.32 -9.85
C ARG A 198 -16.45 22.28 -10.89
N GLU A 199 -16.47 22.69 -12.16
CA GLU A 199 -16.86 21.79 -13.25
C GLU A 199 -15.84 20.67 -13.44
N ALA A 200 -14.55 20.98 -13.30
CA ALA A 200 -13.49 20.00 -13.34
C ALA A 200 -13.61 18.96 -12.20
N CYS A 201 -13.83 19.39 -10.96
CA CYS A 201 -14.05 18.51 -9.83
C CYS A 201 -15.33 17.65 -9.97
N LYS A 202 -16.41 18.20 -10.56
CA LYS A 202 -17.63 17.40 -10.86
C LYS A 202 -17.34 16.29 -11.86
N LYS A 203 -16.53 16.55 -12.89
CA LYS A 203 -16.11 15.53 -13.87
C LYS A 203 -15.28 14.45 -13.20
N PHE A 204 -14.28 14.85 -12.42
CA PHE A 204 -13.44 13.92 -11.67
C PHE A 204 -14.24 13.05 -10.70
N VAL A 205 -15.13 13.62 -9.89
CA VAL A 205 -15.99 12.86 -8.98
C VAL A 205 -16.97 11.93 -9.74
N ARG A 206 -17.43 12.32 -10.94
CA ARG A 206 -18.23 11.42 -11.79
C ARG A 206 -17.44 10.21 -12.24
N TYR A 207 -16.19 10.42 -12.66
CA TYR A 207 -15.26 9.32 -12.96
C TYR A 207 -15.07 8.40 -11.75
N LEU A 208 -14.78 8.95 -10.56
CA LEU A 208 -14.59 8.16 -9.36
C LEU A 208 -15.81 7.29 -9.01
N ARG A 209 -17.03 7.83 -9.16
CA ARG A 209 -18.28 7.07 -8.96
C ARG A 209 -18.46 5.94 -9.97
N LYS A 210 -17.94 6.09 -11.18
CA LYS A 210 -18.01 5.07 -12.24
C LYS A 210 -16.98 3.98 -12.02
N SER A 211 -15.80 4.33 -11.54
CA SER A 211 -14.64 3.45 -11.45
C SER A 211 -14.53 2.69 -10.13
N TYR A 212 -15.10 3.23 -9.02
CA TYR A 212 -14.90 2.69 -7.69
C TYR A 212 -16.20 2.58 -6.88
N VAL A 213 -16.27 1.58 -6.00
CA VAL A 213 -17.38 1.39 -5.07
C VAL A 213 -17.08 2.14 -3.77
N PHE A 214 -18.03 2.94 -3.30
CA PHE A 214 -17.98 3.63 -2.02
C PHE A 214 -19.11 3.08 -1.15
N PRO A 215 -18.85 2.06 -0.32
CA PRO A 215 -19.86 1.35 0.45
C PRO A 215 -20.55 2.22 1.50
N ILE A 216 -19.83 3.21 2.03
CA ILE A 216 -20.40 4.25 2.89
C ILE A 216 -20.24 5.59 2.18
N ARG A 217 -21.28 6.43 2.25
CA ARG A 217 -21.23 7.74 1.61
C ARG A 217 -20.15 8.62 2.24
N VAL A 218 -19.21 9.09 1.42
CA VAL A 218 -18.24 10.10 1.81
C VAL A 218 -18.65 11.48 1.30
N LEU A 219 -18.51 12.52 2.14
CA LEU A 219 -18.80 13.90 1.81
C LEU A 219 -17.51 14.62 1.46
N ILE A 220 -17.34 15.03 0.20
CA ILE A 220 -16.19 15.82 -0.22
C ILE A 220 -16.59 17.31 -0.17
N HIS A 221 -15.89 18.10 0.65
CA HIS A 221 -16.10 19.53 0.81
C HIS A 221 -15.00 20.32 0.12
N LEU A 222 -15.31 21.00 -0.98
CA LEU A 222 -14.38 21.98 -1.57
C LEU A 222 -14.54 23.31 -0.86
N LYS A 223 -13.49 23.73 -0.15
CA LYS A 223 -13.44 24.93 0.66
C LYS A 223 -12.70 26.04 -0.05
N LYS A 224 -13.23 27.27 0.01
CA LYS A 224 -12.61 28.47 -0.57
C LYS A 224 -11.29 28.89 0.09
N HIS A 225 -10.97 28.32 1.23
CA HIS A 225 -9.77 28.69 1.98
C HIS A 225 -8.52 28.04 1.38
N PRO A 226 -7.33 28.68 1.49
CA PRO A 226 -6.08 28.11 1.00
C PRO A 226 -5.58 26.96 1.85
N ARG A 227 -6.06 26.84 3.11
CA ARG A 227 -5.71 25.77 4.05
C ARG A 227 -6.93 25.38 4.87
N ILE A 228 -6.92 24.15 5.35
CA ILE A 228 -7.84 23.61 6.34
C ILE A 228 -7.09 23.54 7.68
N LEU A 229 -7.70 24.01 8.74
CA LEU A 229 -7.14 23.90 10.09
C LEU A 229 -7.54 22.54 10.68
N ALA A 230 -6.56 21.68 10.93
CA ALA A 230 -6.74 20.39 11.57
C ALA A 230 -6.91 20.55 13.10
N SER A 231 -7.37 19.50 13.77
CA SER A 231 -7.67 19.53 15.22
C SER A 231 -6.44 19.73 16.11
N ASP A 232 -5.25 19.39 15.60
CA ASP A 232 -3.94 19.62 16.26
C ASP A 232 -3.38 21.03 16.04
N GLY A 233 -4.09 21.86 15.23
CA GLY A 233 -3.70 23.22 14.90
C GLY A 233 -2.81 23.33 13.65
N GLU A 234 -2.51 22.25 12.95
CA GLU A 234 -1.77 22.30 11.69
C GLU A 234 -2.65 22.77 10.52
N GLU A 235 -2.07 23.53 9.60
CA GLU A 235 -2.70 23.96 8.37
C GLU A 235 -2.36 23.01 7.23
N VAL A 236 -3.39 22.33 6.68
CA VAL A 236 -3.25 21.29 5.66
C VAL A 236 -4.03 21.63 4.38
N LEU A 237 -3.69 20.99 3.26
CA LEU A 237 -4.41 21.13 1.99
C LEU A 237 -5.67 20.27 1.93
N GLY A 238 -5.66 19.15 2.59
CA GLY A 238 -6.79 18.23 2.73
C GLY A 238 -6.85 17.69 4.13
N LEU A 239 -8.03 17.20 4.52
CA LEU A 239 -8.26 16.57 5.82
C LEU A 239 -9.39 15.54 5.69
N PHE A 240 -9.09 14.29 5.97
CA PHE A 240 -10.08 13.24 6.12
C PHE A 240 -10.48 13.13 7.59
N VAL A 241 -11.79 13.13 7.84
CA VAL A 241 -12.38 12.98 9.18
C VAL A 241 -13.28 11.76 9.16
N ASP A 242 -12.85 10.71 9.87
CA ASP A 242 -13.62 9.51 10.09
C ASP A 242 -14.45 9.61 11.38
N TYR A 243 -15.41 8.70 11.49
CA TYR A 243 -16.25 8.53 12.65
C TYR A 243 -16.25 7.05 13.04
N TYR A 244 -16.34 6.76 14.34
CA TYR A 244 -16.44 5.37 14.85
C TYR A 244 -17.76 4.71 14.47
N ASP A 245 -18.78 5.51 14.10
CA ASP A 245 -20.10 5.04 13.72
C ASP A 245 -20.26 5.12 12.20
N TYR A 246 -20.30 3.98 11.53
CA TYR A 246 -20.47 3.87 10.07
C TYR A 246 -21.80 4.48 9.54
N ARG A 247 -22.77 4.76 10.42
CA ARG A 247 -24.01 5.49 10.08
C ARG A 247 -23.77 6.98 9.84
N VAL A 248 -22.63 7.49 10.28
CA VAL A 248 -22.22 8.87 10.03
C VAL A 248 -21.28 8.90 8.82
N SER A 249 -21.69 9.62 7.78
CA SER A 249 -20.87 9.79 6.57
C SER A 249 -19.57 10.51 6.91
N PRO A 250 -18.38 9.96 6.62
CA PRO A 250 -17.12 10.65 6.84
C PRO A 250 -16.94 11.84 5.89
N ASP A 251 -16.14 12.80 6.31
CA ASP A 251 -15.86 14.05 5.60
C ASP A 251 -14.45 14.05 5.02
N ALA A 252 -14.31 14.53 3.79
CA ALA A 252 -13.03 14.89 3.16
C ALA A 252 -13.04 16.38 2.82
N TRP A 253 -12.27 17.17 3.54
CA TRP A 253 -12.21 18.62 3.37
C TRP A 253 -11.01 19.00 2.53
N ILE A 254 -11.23 19.77 1.46
CA ILE A 254 -10.22 20.09 0.44
C ILE A 254 -10.11 21.62 0.32
N ALA A 255 -8.93 22.16 0.60
CA ALA A 255 -8.61 23.57 0.39
C ALA A 255 -8.45 23.87 -1.10
N THR A 256 -9.07 24.94 -1.59
CA THR A 256 -9.00 25.34 -3.00
C THR A 256 -8.63 26.84 -3.19
N GLY A 257 -8.36 27.56 -2.10
CA GLY A 257 -8.12 28.99 -2.16
C GLY A 257 -6.90 29.42 -2.96
N ASP A 258 -5.90 28.53 -3.10
CA ASP A 258 -4.68 28.79 -3.88
C ASP A 258 -4.85 28.48 -5.39
N TYR A 259 -6.03 28.04 -5.84
CA TYR A 259 -6.23 27.58 -7.22
C TYR A 259 -5.88 28.64 -8.26
N SER A 260 -6.27 29.90 -8.06
CA SER A 260 -5.98 30.96 -8.99
C SER A 260 -4.48 31.21 -9.16
N ASP A 261 -3.73 31.21 -8.06
CA ASP A 261 -2.28 31.39 -8.05
C ASP A 261 -1.57 30.19 -8.70
N LEU A 262 -2.06 28.98 -8.42
CA LEU A 262 -1.55 27.76 -9.05
C LEU A 262 -1.81 27.75 -10.55
N LYS A 263 -3.00 28.20 -10.99
CA LYS A 263 -3.37 28.31 -12.40
C LYS A 263 -2.50 29.32 -13.14
N GLU A 264 -2.22 30.48 -12.54
CA GLU A 264 -1.32 31.48 -13.10
C GLU A 264 0.11 30.96 -13.22
N LYS A 265 0.60 30.25 -12.20
CA LYS A 265 1.98 29.81 -12.12
C LYS A 265 2.30 28.55 -12.94
N TYR A 266 1.39 27.58 -12.98
CA TYR A 266 1.63 26.25 -13.53
C TYR A 266 0.69 25.88 -14.68
N GLY A 267 -0.25 26.73 -15.06
CA GLY A 267 -1.29 26.46 -16.03
C GLY A 267 -2.49 25.73 -15.41
N LYS A 268 -3.60 25.79 -16.16
CA LYS A 268 -4.91 25.28 -15.71
C LYS A 268 -4.86 23.81 -15.32
N ASP A 269 -4.37 22.96 -16.21
CA ASP A 269 -4.40 21.50 -16.03
C ASP A 269 -3.60 21.09 -14.80
N ASN A 270 -2.39 21.64 -14.62
CA ASN A 270 -1.56 21.35 -13.45
C ASN A 270 -2.21 21.82 -12.13
N ALA A 271 -2.92 22.95 -12.16
CA ALA A 271 -3.65 23.44 -11.00
C ALA A 271 -4.84 22.52 -10.64
N GLU A 272 -5.62 22.08 -11.64
CA GLU A 272 -6.71 21.13 -11.46
C GLU A 272 -6.19 19.77 -10.93
N TRP A 273 -5.12 19.23 -11.52
CA TRP A 273 -4.50 17.98 -11.07
C TRP A 273 -3.96 18.06 -9.63
N GLY A 274 -3.45 19.24 -9.23
CA GLY A 274 -3.08 19.50 -7.85
C GLY A 274 -4.25 19.27 -6.89
N ILE A 275 -5.42 19.83 -7.20
CA ILE A 275 -6.64 19.68 -6.39
C ILE A 275 -7.18 18.23 -6.44
N PHE A 276 -7.22 17.61 -7.64
CA PHE A 276 -7.65 16.20 -7.77
C PHE A 276 -6.77 15.27 -6.97
N ARG A 277 -5.45 15.53 -6.92
CA ARG A 277 -4.51 14.77 -6.12
C ARG A 277 -4.80 14.88 -4.62
N VAL A 278 -5.19 16.05 -4.13
CA VAL A 278 -5.62 16.21 -2.74
C VAL A 278 -6.91 15.42 -2.49
N ILE A 279 -7.92 15.54 -3.38
CA ILE A 279 -9.14 14.72 -3.27
C ILE A 279 -8.84 13.23 -3.22
N ALA A 280 -8.01 12.73 -4.14
CA ALA A 280 -7.65 11.32 -4.19
C ALA A 280 -6.83 10.87 -2.96
N HIS A 281 -6.02 11.76 -2.37
CA HIS A 281 -5.28 11.51 -1.14
C HIS A 281 -6.23 11.29 0.04
N GLU A 282 -7.18 12.21 0.25
CA GLU A 282 -8.15 12.10 1.34
C GLU A 282 -9.10 10.91 1.15
N LEU A 283 -9.47 10.61 -0.08
CA LEU A 283 -10.24 9.41 -0.38
C LEU A 283 -9.42 8.11 -0.17
N SER A 284 -8.09 8.17 -0.28
CA SER A 284 -7.27 7.02 0.09
C SER A 284 -7.31 6.76 1.60
N HIS A 285 -7.40 7.80 2.44
CA HIS A 285 -7.67 7.64 3.87
C HIS A 285 -9.06 7.06 4.14
N TYR A 286 -10.08 7.44 3.34
CA TYR A 286 -11.39 6.79 3.39
C TYR A 286 -11.29 5.29 3.14
N PHE A 287 -10.56 4.86 2.10
CA PHE A 287 -10.39 3.44 1.80
C PHE A 287 -9.52 2.71 2.81
N GLN A 288 -8.57 3.40 3.45
CA GLN A 288 -7.83 2.85 4.59
C GLN A 288 -8.74 2.61 5.80
N TRP A 289 -9.62 3.57 6.09
CA TRP A 289 -10.58 3.49 7.17
C TRP A 289 -11.61 2.38 6.96
N ILE A 290 -12.28 2.35 5.79
CA ILE A 290 -13.35 1.39 5.53
C ILE A 290 -12.85 -0.06 5.42
N ASN A 291 -11.59 -0.27 5.07
CA ASN A 291 -10.96 -1.59 5.00
C ASN A 291 -10.11 -1.92 6.24
N ASP A 292 -10.22 -1.13 7.31
CA ASP A 292 -9.46 -1.27 8.57
C ASP A 292 -7.96 -1.53 8.35
N VAL A 293 -7.34 -0.71 7.48
CA VAL A 293 -5.94 -0.90 7.08
C VAL A 293 -5.00 -0.56 8.22
N GLU A 294 -4.36 -1.57 8.76
CA GLU A 294 -3.39 -1.44 9.86
C GLU A 294 -2.01 -1.01 9.34
N LEU A 295 -1.75 0.30 9.36
CA LEU A 295 -0.46 0.90 9.04
C LEU A 295 -0.06 1.89 10.14
N THR A 296 1.25 2.20 10.21
CA THR A 296 1.71 3.36 10.99
C THR A 296 1.15 4.66 10.37
N PRO A 297 1.00 5.76 11.14
CA PRO A 297 0.55 7.03 10.58
C PRO A 297 1.32 7.43 9.32
N ARG A 298 2.66 7.39 9.38
CA ARG A 298 3.51 7.65 8.21
C ARG A 298 3.28 6.67 7.04
N GLY A 299 2.99 5.41 7.34
CA GLY A 299 2.65 4.40 6.34
C GLY A 299 1.34 4.71 5.64
N LYS A 300 0.33 5.18 6.38
CA LYS A 300 -0.96 5.64 5.85
C LYS A 300 -0.77 6.82 4.90
N GLU A 301 0.00 7.83 5.31
CA GLU A 301 0.32 9.00 4.49
C GLU A 301 1.06 8.64 3.19
N TRP A 302 2.06 7.77 3.30
CA TRP A 302 2.80 7.32 2.12
C TRP A 302 1.91 6.55 1.15
N GLN A 303 1.07 5.64 1.66
CA GLN A 303 0.12 4.85 0.88
C GLN A 303 -0.92 5.78 0.23
N ALA A 304 -1.49 6.72 0.97
CA ALA A 304 -2.46 7.69 0.45
C ALA A 304 -1.85 8.53 -0.70
N SER A 305 -0.62 9.02 -0.52
CA SER A 305 0.10 9.77 -1.56
C SER A 305 0.41 8.93 -2.80
N TRP A 306 0.68 7.63 -2.64
CA TRP A 306 0.93 6.72 -3.74
C TRP A 306 -0.35 6.44 -4.55
N TYR A 307 -1.47 6.14 -3.86
CA TYR A 307 -2.76 5.90 -4.52
C TYR A 307 -3.31 7.17 -5.16
N ALA A 308 -3.14 8.34 -4.54
CA ALA A 308 -3.52 9.59 -5.16
C ALA A 308 -2.90 9.78 -6.55
N ARG A 309 -1.60 9.47 -6.71
CA ARG A 309 -0.95 9.52 -8.03
C ARG A 309 -1.53 8.51 -9.00
N LYS A 310 -1.70 7.27 -8.55
CA LYS A 310 -2.22 6.20 -9.38
C LYS A 310 -3.63 6.49 -9.92
N VAL A 311 -4.52 6.98 -9.06
CA VAL A 311 -5.89 7.36 -9.46
C VAL A 311 -5.90 8.51 -10.47
N ILE A 312 -4.95 9.46 -10.36
CA ILE A 312 -4.81 10.53 -11.34
C ILE A 312 -4.31 9.97 -12.69
N GLU A 313 -3.33 9.08 -12.70
CA GLU A 313 -2.86 8.40 -13.91
C GLU A 313 -4.01 7.67 -14.60
N GLU A 314 -4.80 6.88 -13.86
CA GLU A 314 -5.98 6.18 -14.37
C GLU A 314 -7.08 7.13 -14.89
N TYR A 315 -7.22 8.32 -14.28
CA TYR A 315 -8.16 9.34 -14.75
C TYR A 315 -7.70 9.98 -16.05
N LEU A 316 -6.39 10.20 -16.22
CA LEU A 316 -5.83 10.72 -17.47
C LEU A 316 -6.02 9.73 -18.62
N ASP A 317 -5.72 8.45 -18.39
CA ASP A 317 -5.97 7.38 -19.37
C ASP A 317 -7.46 7.35 -19.78
N TYR A 318 -8.37 7.47 -18.82
CA TYR A 318 -9.81 7.54 -19.08
C TYR A 318 -10.21 8.79 -19.90
N LEU A 319 -9.55 9.95 -19.71
CA LEU A 319 -9.84 11.14 -20.50
C LEU A 319 -9.36 10.97 -21.96
N GLU A 320 -8.20 10.35 -22.18
CA GLU A 320 -7.67 10.04 -23.51
C GLU A 320 -8.62 9.10 -24.27
N GLU A 321 -9.13 8.03 -23.59
CA GLU A 321 -10.09 7.09 -24.19
C GLU A 321 -11.39 7.78 -24.66
N ILE A 322 -11.91 8.75 -23.92
CA ILE A 322 -13.16 9.46 -24.30
C ILE A 322 -12.94 10.52 -25.38
N GLU A 323 -11.74 11.03 -25.57
CA GLU A 323 -11.42 11.98 -26.65
C GLU A 323 -11.21 11.27 -27.99
N GLU A 324 -10.90 9.96 -27.98
CA GLU A 324 -10.73 9.14 -29.16
C GLU A 324 -12.06 8.54 -29.70
N GLU A 325 -13.13 8.52 -28.91
CA GLU A 325 -14.49 8.09 -29.28
C GLU A 325 -15.31 9.26 -29.88
#